data_9b121f893d474b32ab8f984fb97cdb2c
#
_entry.id   9b121f893d474b32ab8f984fb97cdb2c
#
_cell.length_a   1.000
_cell.length_b   1.000
_cell.length_c   1.000
_cell.angle_alpha   90.00
_cell.angle_beta   90.00
_cell.angle_gamma   90.00
#
_symmetry.space_group_name_H-M   'P 1'
#
loop_
_entity.id
_entity.type
_entity.pdbx_description
1 polymer ?
#
loop_
_entity_poly.entity_id
_entity_poly.type
_entity_poly.pdbx_seq_one_letter_code
_entity_poly.pdbx_strand_id
1 'polypeptide(L)'
;MKSLFTLLFVVSISTLSTFGQEIGADLVSRYVWRGTQFGDSAHIQPGISYTTGDLEIGAWGSFALSGNDGGSELDLYISYDLGFASLTLTNYTFPGDASASIIPDDFFAVEGYELSTGFDLGPVGLTVGYFTETEDLYIETGFSLGNLDIAIGGGNEVYTLDGDFAVCNVSLGTSKEIKITEDYSLPIFGSFVYNPDTTDAFLVLGTSF
;
A
#
# COMPACT_ATOMS: atom_id res chain seq x y z
N MET A 1 -23.23 5.06 -3.71
CA MET A 1 -22.53 3.80 -3.92
C MET A 1 -21.07 4.12 -3.64
N LYS A 2 -20.55 3.67 -2.50
CA LYS A 2 -19.16 3.94 -2.09
C LYS A 2 -18.28 2.92 -2.78
N SER A 3 -17.43 3.34 -3.71
CA SER A 3 -16.41 2.49 -4.30
C SER A 3 -15.29 2.35 -3.25
N LEU A 4 -15.09 1.13 -2.78
CA LEU A 4 -13.97 0.80 -1.91
C LEU A 4 -12.75 0.63 -2.83
N PHE A 5 -11.88 1.63 -2.86
CA PHE A 5 -10.55 1.47 -3.42
C PHE A 5 -9.73 0.67 -2.41
N THR A 6 -9.61 -0.63 -2.61
CA THR A 6 -8.66 -1.47 -1.89
C THR A 6 -7.64 -1.96 -2.91
N LEU A 7 -6.75 -1.10 -3.29
CA LEU A 7 -5.52 -1.49 -3.96
C LEU A 7 -4.38 -0.73 -3.33
N LEU A 8 -3.50 -1.49 -2.70
CA LEU A 8 -2.14 -1.11 -2.32
C LEU A 8 -1.98 0.38 -1.97
N PHE A 9 -2.07 0.65 -0.67
CA PHE A 9 -1.68 1.91 -0.04
C PHE A 9 -2.13 3.18 -0.80
N VAL A 10 -3.39 3.24 -1.20
CA VAL A 10 -4.05 4.52 -1.39
C VAL A 10 -4.73 4.83 -0.08
N VAL A 11 -4.20 5.77 0.67
CA VAL A 11 -4.92 6.38 1.77
C VAL A 11 -6.24 6.90 1.19
N SER A 12 -7.32 6.14 1.37
CA SER A 12 -8.64 6.55 0.93
C SER A 12 -9.11 7.67 1.83
N ILE A 13 -8.89 8.89 1.41
CA ILE A 13 -9.39 10.08 2.10
C ILE A 13 -10.90 10.13 1.88
N SER A 14 -11.64 9.61 2.83
CA SER A 14 -13.07 9.90 2.94
C SER A 14 -13.22 11.24 3.65
N THR A 15 -13.63 12.26 2.91
CA THR A 15 -13.96 13.60 3.42
C THR A 15 -15.18 13.59 4.33
N LEU A 16 -15.03 13.08 5.53
CA LEU A 16 -15.94 13.29 6.64
C LEU A 16 -15.07 13.46 7.88
N SER A 17 -15.06 14.64 8.45
CA SER A 17 -14.49 14.91 9.78
C SER A 17 -15.10 13.95 10.81
N THR A 18 -14.54 12.78 10.94
CA THR A 18 -14.94 11.77 11.90
C THR A 18 -13.76 11.51 12.81
N PHE A 19 -13.96 11.73 14.10
CA PHE A 19 -13.06 11.15 15.09
C PHE A 19 -13.23 9.64 15.02
N GLY A 20 -12.22 8.90 14.60
CA GLY A 20 -12.33 7.48 14.40
C GLY A 20 -11.02 6.74 14.63
N GLN A 21 -11.15 5.56 15.24
CA GLN A 21 -10.12 4.54 15.27
C GLN A 21 -10.49 3.51 14.21
N GLU A 22 -9.55 3.14 13.38
CA GLU A 22 -9.70 2.02 12.45
C GLU A 22 -8.68 0.94 12.79
N ILE A 23 -9.11 -0.31 12.74
CA ILE A 23 -8.26 -1.47 12.89
C ILE A 23 -8.73 -2.53 11.90
N GLY A 24 -7.80 -3.16 11.22
CA GLY A 24 -8.09 -4.21 10.25
C GLY A 24 -6.86 -5.01 9.92
N ALA A 25 -7.04 -6.05 9.12
CA ALA A 25 -5.94 -6.82 8.59
C ALA A 25 -6.31 -7.42 7.24
N ASP A 26 -5.35 -7.46 6.32
CA ASP A 26 -5.46 -8.22 5.08
C ASP A 26 -4.66 -9.52 5.17
N LEU A 27 -5.20 -10.59 4.62
CA LEU A 27 -4.46 -11.80 4.33
C LEU A 27 -4.26 -11.90 2.83
N VAL A 28 -3.02 -11.85 2.38
CA VAL A 28 -2.66 -11.84 0.96
C VAL A 28 -1.79 -13.04 0.58
N SER A 29 -1.99 -13.52 -0.64
CA SER A 29 -1.19 -14.66 -1.15
C SER A 29 0.28 -14.33 -1.36
N ARG A 30 0.61 -13.07 -1.51
CA ARG A 30 1.97 -12.49 -1.62
C ARG A 30 1.94 -10.99 -1.40
N TYR A 31 3.03 -10.44 -0.93
CA TYR A 31 3.21 -9.00 -0.82
C TYR A 31 3.87 -8.46 -2.09
N VAL A 32 3.14 -7.63 -2.83
CA VAL A 32 3.64 -6.92 -4.02
C VAL A 32 3.39 -5.43 -3.82
N TRP A 33 4.42 -4.62 -3.90
CA TRP A 33 4.34 -3.18 -3.76
C TRP A 33 5.05 -2.49 -4.94
N ARG A 34 4.36 -1.59 -5.61
CA ARG A 34 4.87 -0.81 -6.76
C ARG A 34 5.54 -1.69 -7.84
N GLY A 35 4.94 -2.86 -8.12
CA GLY A 35 5.45 -3.80 -9.13
C GLY A 35 6.56 -4.74 -8.65
N THR A 36 6.96 -4.67 -7.39
CA THR A 36 8.00 -5.52 -6.79
C THR A 36 7.41 -6.43 -5.73
N GLN A 37 7.75 -7.72 -5.76
CA GLN A 37 7.36 -8.69 -4.74
C GLN A 37 8.38 -8.73 -3.61
N PHE A 38 7.88 -8.67 -2.37
CA PHE A 38 8.66 -8.81 -1.14
C PHE A 38 8.37 -10.17 -0.50
N GLY A 39 9.43 -10.97 -0.31
CA GLY A 39 9.30 -12.34 0.18
C GLY A 39 8.62 -13.30 -0.79
N ASP A 40 8.55 -14.58 -0.43
CA ASP A 40 8.00 -15.66 -1.26
C ASP A 40 6.70 -16.25 -0.74
N SER A 41 6.23 -15.84 0.44
CA SER A 41 5.08 -16.45 1.10
C SER A 41 3.83 -15.58 1.06
N ALA A 42 2.75 -16.11 1.62
CA ALA A 42 1.59 -15.31 1.99
C ALA A 42 1.94 -14.39 3.17
N HIS A 43 1.27 -13.25 3.24
CA HIS A 43 1.48 -12.25 4.29
C HIS A 43 0.17 -11.95 5.00
N ILE A 44 0.28 -11.62 6.30
CA ILE A 44 -0.75 -10.90 7.04
C ILE A 44 -0.34 -9.44 7.16
N GLN A 45 -1.28 -8.53 6.85
CA GLN A 45 -1.03 -7.10 6.75
C GLN A 45 -1.98 -6.33 7.70
N PRO A 46 -1.67 -6.28 9.01
CA PRO A 46 -2.46 -5.52 9.97
C PRO A 46 -2.24 -4.01 9.82
N GLY A 47 -3.29 -3.25 10.09
CA GLY A 47 -3.26 -1.81 10.17
C GLY A 47 -4.06 -1.27 11.34
N ILE A 48 -3.61 -0.16 11.89
CA ILE A 48 -4.32 0.64 12.88
C ILE A 48 -4.12 2.11 12.59
N SER A 49 -5.21 2.89 12.64
CA SER A 49 -5.11 4.34 12.51
C SER A 49 -6.03 5.08 13.47
N TYR A 50 -5.73 6.35 13.65
CA TYR A 50 -6.54 7.30 14.38
C TYR A 50 -6.62 8.61 13.60
N THR A 51 -7.87 9.03 13.30
CA THR A 51 -8.15 10.26 12.57
C THR A 51 -8.78 11.30 13.50
N THR A 52 -8.30 12.54 13.44
CA THR A 52 -8.85 13.68 14.15
C THR A 52 -8.82 14.92 13.26
N GLY A 53 -10.01 15.38 12.85
CA GLY A 53 -10.13 16.44 11.83
C GLY A 53 -9.52 15.96 10.50
N ASP A 54 -8.57 16.72 10.00
CA ASP A 54 -7.88 16.45 8.76
C ASP A 54 -6.55 15.68 8.96
N LEU A 55 -6.23 15.32 10.21
CA LEU A 55 -5.01 14.62 10.58
C LEU A 55 -5.29 13.15 10.85
N GLU A 56 -4.50 12.26 10.22
CA GLU A 56 -4.45 10.83 10.51
C GLU A 56 -3.04 10.44 10.93
N ILE A 57 -2.94 9.58 11.94
CA ILE A 57 -1.73 8.88 12.33
C ILE A 57 -1.99 7.38 12.33
N GLY A 58 -1.06 6.57 11.89
CA GLY A 58 -1.27 5.14 11.85
C GLY A 58 0.01 4.34 11.80
N ALA A 59 -0.19 3.03 11.95
CA ALA A 59 0.80 2.01 11.74
C ALA A 59 0.23 0.94 10.81
N TRP A 60 1.06 0.45 9.91
CA TRP A 60 0.76 -0.66 9.04
C TRP A 60 1.94 -1.64 9.05
N GLY A 61 1.68 -2.89 8.78
CA GLY A 61 2.75 -3.86 8.66
C GLY A 61 2.42 -4.96 7.66
N SER A 62 3.45 -5.64 7.20
CA SER A 62 3.34 -6.83 6.35
C SER A 62 4.26 -7.90 6.90
N PHE A 63 3.69 -9.03 7.33
CA PHE A 63 4.45 -10.09 7.98
C PHE A 63 4.26 -11.40 7.24
N ALA A 64 5.38 -11.98 6.80
CA ALA A 64 5.42 -13.26 6.10
C ALA A 64 4.91 -14.39 7.01
N LEU A 65 4.05 -15.25 6.49
CA LEU A 65 3.49 -16.39 7.23
C LEU A 65 4.43 -17.60 7.27
N SER A 66 5.48 -17.62 6.46
CA SER A 66 6.49 -18.66 6.48
C SER A 66 7.86 -18.08 6.85
N GLY A 67 8.58 -18.75 7.72
CA GLY A 67 9.59 -18.18 8.58
C GLY A 67 10.98 -17.93 7.97
N ASN A 68 11.19 -17.97 6.66
CA ASN A 68 12.51 -17.76 6.05
C ASN A 68 12.54 -16.79 4.87
N ASP A 69 11.41 -16.14 4.56
CA ASP A 69 11.26 -15.53 3.25
C ASP A 69 11.64 -14.05 3.19
N GLY A 70 11.93 -13.43 4.33
CA GLY A 70 12.13 -11.98 4.35
C GLY A 70 10.85 -11.20 4.01
N GLY A 71 10.99 -9.94 3.72
CA GLY A 71 9.88 -9.08 3.26
C GLY A 71 8.91 -8.65 4.36
N SER A 72 9.24 -8.85 5.63
CA SER A 72 8.48 -8.24 6.73
C SER A 72 8.76 -6.75 6.81
N GLU A 73 7.70 -5.98 7.04
CA GLU A 73 7.70 -4.53 7.05
C GLU A 73 6.80 -3.98 8.15
N LEU A 74 7.19 -2.87 8.74
CA LEU A 74 6.40 -2.13 9.70
C LEU A 74 6.57 -0.64 9.43
N ASP A 75 5.48 0.05 9.16
CA ASP A 75 5.45 1.45 8.81
C ASP A 75 4.72 2.26 9.86
N LEU A 76 5.24 3.43 10.15
CA LEU A 76 4.52 4.48 10.85
C LEU A 76 4.28 5.64 9.89
N TYR A 77 3.06 6.18 9.91
CA TYR A 77 2.74 7.30 9.04
C TYR A 77 1.94 8.39 9.75
N ILE A 78 2.06 9.58 9.21
CA ILE A 78 1.22 10.73 9.51
C ILE A 78 0.76 11.33 8.19
N SER A 79 -0.55 11.54 8.05
CA SER A 79 -1.17 12.08 6.85
C SER A 79 -2.04 13.28 7.18
N TYR A 80 -2.05 14.27 6.31
CA TYR A 80 -2.90 15.45 6.42
C TYR A 80 -3.71 15.64 5.15
N ASP A 81 -5.05 15.75 5.31
CA ASP A 81 -5.97 16.03 4.21
C ASP A 81 -6.06 17.53 3.96
N LEU A 82 -5.69 17.97 2.76
CA LEU A 82 -5.78 19.35 2.28
C LEU A 82 -7.11 19.62 1.55
N GLY A 83 -7.99 18.63 1.45
CA GLY A 83 -9.26 18.69 0.73
C GLY A 83 -9.15 18.44 -0.79
N PHE A 84 -8.06 18.84 -1.42
CA PHE A 84 -7.77 18.60 -2.84
C PHE A 84 -6.60 17.63 -3.04
N ALA A 85 -5.84 17.37 -1.99
CA ALA A 85 -4.70 16.45 -1.97
C ALA A 85 -4.49 15.94 -0.54
N SER A 86 -3.80 14.81 -0.41
CA SER A 86 -3.22 14.37 0.86
C SER A 86 -1.72 14.64 0.88
N LEU A 87 -1.16 14.84 2.06
CA LEU A 87 0.27 14.88 2.28
C LEU A 87 0.61 13.89 3.38
N THR A 88 1.45 12.91 3.07
CA THR A 88 1.79 11.82 3.98
C THR A 88 3.30 11.73 4.13
N LEU A 89 3.75 11.59 5.38
CA LEU A 89 5.10 11.18 5.71
C LEU A 89 5.05 9.77 6.29
N THR A 90 5.74 8.84 5.67
CA THR A 90 5.84 7.45 6.09
C THR A 90 7.28 7.12 6.46
N ASN A 91 7.47 6.45 7.59
CA ASN A 91 8.73 5.80 7.96
C ASN A 91 8.57 4.31 7.69
N TYR A 92 9.29 3.81 6.72
CA TYR A 92 9.38 2.38 6.39
C TYR A 92 10.45 1.71 7.24
N THR A 93 10.10 0.58 7.84
CA THR A 93 11.03 -0.18 8.66
C THR A 93 10.93 -1.65 8.29
N PHE A 94 12.06 -2.26 8.02
CA PHE A 94 12.15 -3.66 7.64
C PHE A 94 12.71 -4.47 8.81
N PRO A 95 11.85 -4.95 9.73
CA PRO A 95 12.31 -5.79 10.83
C PRO A 95 12.90 -7.07 10.22
N GLY A 96 14.12 -7.38 10.59
CA GLY A 96 14.83 -8.56 10.12
C GLY A 96 14.10 -9.86 10.51
N ASP A 97 14.84 -10.89 10.87
CA ASP A 97 14.27 -12.18 11.26
C ASP A 97 13.14 -12.03 12.30
N ALA A 98 11.96 -12.57 11.99
CA ALA A 98 10.75 -12.49 12.81
C ALA A 98 10.88 -13.13 14.22
N SER A 99 12.00 -13.73 14.54
CA SER A 99 12.34 -14.18 15.90
C SER A 99 12.75 -13.05 16.84
N ALA A 100 13.05 -11.87 16.29
CA ALA A 100 13.45 -10.68 17.03
C ALA A 100 12.25 -9.78 17.37
N SER A 101 12.50 -8.68 18.00
CA SER A 101 11.49 -7.63 18.19
C SER A 101 10.96 -7.13 16.84
N ILE A 102 9.66 -6.87 16.76
CA ILE A 102 9.07 -6.15 15.63
C ILE A 102 9.54 -4.69 15.57
N ILE A 103 10.21 -4.21 16.63
CA ILE A 103 10.80 -2.89 16.71
C ILE A 103 12.30 -3.10 16.65
N PRO A 104 12.97 -2.86 15.49
CA PRO A 104 14.42 -2.91 15.38
C PRO A 104 15.08 -1.80 16.22
N ASP A 105 16.35 -1.98 16.55
CA ASP A 105 17.13 -1.01 17.33
C ASP A 105 17.24 0.36 16.64
N ASP A 106 17.01 0.40 15.32
CA ASP A 106 17.07 1.56 14.44
C ASP A 106 15.68 2.03 13.93
N PHE A 107 14.62 1.74 14.67
CA PHE A 107 13.21 2.01 14.31
C PHE A 107 12.93 3.43 13.79
N PHE A 108 13.71 4.41 14.17
CA PHE A 108 13.65 5.78 13.64
C PHE A 108 14.89 6.13 12.80
N ALA A 109 15.60 5.14 12.29
CA ALA A 109 16.70 5.41 11.36
C ALA A 109 16.16 6.12 10.11
N VAL A 110 16.94 7.05 9.62
CA VAL A 110 16.52 8.06 8.64
C VAL A 110 16.32 7.47 7.24
N GLU A 111 16.77 6.24 7.02
CA GLU A 111 16.89 5.59 5.71
C GLU A 111 15.54 5.17 5.07
N GLY A 112 14.43 5.33 5.76
CA GLY A 112 13.12 4.85 5.31
C GLY A 112 12.05 5.93 5.22
N TYR A 113 12.36 7.22 5.11
CA TYR A 113 11.33 8.25 5.04
C TYR A 113 10.91 8.57 3.61
N GLU A 114 9.62 8.35 3.32
CA GLU A 114 8.97 8.81 2.10
C GLU A 114 8.02 9.98 2.41
N LEU A 115 8.13 11.04 1.63
CA LEU A 115 7.10 12.07 1.53
C LEU A 115 6.23 11.75 0.31
N SER A 116 4.93 11.55 0.51
CA SER A 116 4.01 11.27 -0.57
C SER A 116 2.83 12.23 -0.60
N THR A 117 2.23 12.37 -1.76
CA THR A 117 1.01 13.14 -1.99
C THR A 117 0.07 12.38 -2.91
N GLY A 118 -1.22 12.38 -2.57
CA GLY A 118 -2.28 11.82 -3.38
C GLY A 118 -3.24 12.92 -3.83
N PHE A 119 -3.68 12.86 -5.08
CA PHE A 119 -4.67 13.77 -5.64
C PHE A 119 -5.88 12.98 -6.12
N ASP A 120 -7.08 13.41 -5.75
CA ASP A 120 -8.33 12.93 -6.34
C ASP A 120 -8.77 13.89 -7.45
N LEU A 121 -8.60 13.45 -8.69
CA LEU A 121 -8.95 14.21 -9.89
C LEU A 121 -10.31 13.74 -10.48
N GLY A 122 -11.19 13.26 -9.63
CA GLY A 122 -12.50 12.75 -9.98
C GLY A 122 -12.43 11.26 -10.35
N PRO A 123 -12.48 10.87 -11.65
CA PRO A 123 -12.36 9.46 -12.03
C PRO A 123 -10.92 8.91 -11.98
N VAL A 124 -9.94 9.78 -11.81
CA VAL A 124 -8.51 9.46 -11.85
C VAL A 124 -7.85 9.86 -10.54
N GLY A 125 -7.14 8.94 -9.91
CA GLY A 125 -6.21 9.22 -8.82
C GLY A 125 -4.79 9.42 -9.33
N LEU A 126 -4.03 10.27 -8.68
CA LEU A 126 -2.59 10.45 -8.92
C LEU A 126 -1.87 10.38 -7.58
N THR A 127 -0.81 9.59 -7.51
CA THR A 127 0.07 9.50 -6.34
C THR A 127 1.49 9.84 -6.75
N VAL A 128 2.18 10.59 -5.91
CA VAL A 128 3.61 10.87 -6.05
C VAL A 128 4.27 10.57 -4.72
N GLY A 129 5.30 9.74 -4.72
CA GLY A 129 6.13 9.40 -3.56
C GLY A 129 7.58 9.75 -3.81
N TYR A 130 8.26 10.22 -2.78
CA TYR A 130 9.67 10.60 -2.85
C TYR A 130 10.39 10.19 -1.57
N PHE A 131 11.35 9.30 -1.69
CA PHE A 131 12.26 8.96 -0.60
C PHE A 131 13.31 10.05 -0.45
N THR A 132 13.37 10.63 0.73
CA THR A 132 14.12 11.87 0.97
C THR A 132 15.65 11.70 0.98
N GLU A 133 16.12 10.48 1.25
CA GLU A 133 17.57 10.20 1.35
C GLU A 133 18.16 9.57 0.10
N THR A 134 17.41 8.68 -0.54
CA THR A 134 17.87 7.95 -1.73
C THR A 134 17.45 8.61 -3.03
N GLU A 135 16.63 9.67 -2.94
CA GLU A 135 16.10 10.44 -4.07
C GLU A 135 15.22 9.62 -5.02
N ASP A 136 14.66 8.50 -4.52
CA ASP A 136 13.77 7.63 -5.30
C ASP A 136 12.42 8.31 -5.50
N LEU A 137 12.06 8.54 -6.75
CA LEU A 137 10.77 9.09 -7.15
C LEU A 137 9.86 7.99 -7.67
N TYR A 138 8.61 7.96 -7.20
CA TYR A 138 7.56 7.14 -7.75
C TYR A 138 6.32 7.97 -8.11
N ILE A 139 5.73 7.71 -9.27
CA ILE A 139 4.50 8.36 -9.73
C ILE A 139 3.55 7.28 -10.21
N GLU A 140 2.30 7.30 -9.73
CA GLU A 140 1.27 6.35 -10.15
C GLU A 140 -0.03 7.08 -10.45
N THR A 141 -0.72 6.64 -11.49
CA THR A 141 -2.09 7.05 -11.79
C THR A 141 -3.00 5.81 -11.80
N GLY A 142 -4.19 5.96 -11.24
CA GLY A 142 -5.18 4.90 -11.19
C GLY A 142 -6.59 5.39 -11.53
N PHE A 143 -7.40 4.48 -12.05
CA PHE A 143 -8.82 4.74 -12.33
C PHE A 143 -9.63 3.44 -12.29
N SER A 144 -10.94 3.55 -12.05
CA SER A 144 -11.86 2.41 -12.04
C SER A 144 -12.75 2.40 -13.27
N LEU A 145 -12.87 1.23 -13.88
CA LEU A 145 -13.79 0.95 -14.99
C LEU A 145 -14.79 -0.15 -14.57
N GLY A 146 -15.93 0.27 -14.04
CA GLY A 146 -16.89 -0.65 -13.44
C GLY A 146 -16.34 -1.29 -12.16
N ASN A 147 -16.10 -2.61 -12.17
CA ASN A 147 -15.50 -3.35 -11.05
C ASN A 147 -14.01 -3.64 -11.27
N LEU A 148 -13.42 -3.08 -12.30
CA LEU A 148 -12.01 -3.24 -12.62
C LEU A 148 -11.26 -1.98 -12.22
N ASP A 149 -10.25 -2.12 -11.37
CA ASP A 149 -9.32 -1.07 -10.99
C ASP A 149 -8.04 -1.23 -11.80
N ILE A 150 -7.56 -0.13 -12.36
CA ILE A 150 -6.39 -0.09 -13.23
C ILE A 150 -5.42 0.92 -12.64
N ALA A 151 -4.16 0.54 -12.49
CA ALA A 151 -3.11 1.49 -12.13
C ALA A 151 -1.89 1.33 -13.03
N ILE A 152 -1.21 2.44 -13.26
CA ILE A 152 0.07 2.49 -14.00
C ILE A 152 1.00 3.39 -13.18
N GLY A 153 2.13 2.82 -12.79
CA GLY A 153 3.16 3.50 -12.00
C GLY A 153 4.54 3.36 -12.62
N GLY A 154 5.36 4.33 -12.35
CA GLY A 154 6.77 4.35 -12.74
C GLY A 154 7.62 5.04 -11.69
N GLY A 155 8.88 4.71 -11.65
CA GLY A 155 9.85 5.30 -10.73
C GLY A 155 11.26 5.20 -11.28
N ASN A 156 12.20 5.71 -10.51
CA ASN A 156 13.63 5.63 -10.78
C ASN A 156 14.36 4.85 -9.66
N GLU A 157 15.66 4.78 -9.74
CA GLU A 157 16.56 4.19 -8.73
C GLU A 157 16.09 2.78 -8.29
N VAL A 158 15.59 2.62 -7.06
CA VAL A 158 15.21 1.33 -6.50
C VAL A 158 14.04 0.66 -7.22
N TYR A 159 13.30 1.40 -8.04
CA TYR A 159 12.13 0.89 -8.76
C TYR A 159 12.46 0.26 -10.10
N THR A 160 13.68 0.45 -10.62
CA THR A 160 14.09 0.04 -11.97
C THR A 160 15.48 -0.60 -11.98
N LEU A 161 15.76 -1.39 -13.01
CA LEU A 161 16.99 -2.18 -13.11
C LEU A 161 18.25 -1.32 -13.33
N ASP A 162 18.11 -0.20 -14.02
CA ASP A 162 19.22 0.67 -14.38
C ASP A 162 19.24 2.02 -13.64
N GLY A 163 18.23 2.24 -12.78
CA GLY A 163 18.05 3.49 -12.03
C GLY A 163 17.40 4.62 -12.81
N ASP A 164 17.24 4.50 -14.11
CA ASP A 164 16.54 5.49 -14.93
C ASP A 164 15.01 5.37 -14.74
N PHE A 165 14.29 6.48 -14.89
CA PHE A 165 12.84 6.48 -14.74
C PHE A 165 12.15 5.61 -15.79
N ALA A 166 11.45 4.56 -15.36
CA ALA A 166 10.67 3.68 -16.22
C ALA A 166 9.33 3.28 -15.59
N VAL A 167 8.43 2.73 -16.40
CA VAL A 167 7.21 2.11 -15.89
C VAL A 167 7.58 0.76 -15.25
N CYS A 168 7.31 0.64 -13.95
CA CYS A 168 7.60 -0.56 -13.17
C CYS A 168 6.35 -1.23 -12.57
N ASN A 169 5.17 -0.62 -12.73
CA ASN A 169 3.92 -1.16 -12.22
C ASN A 169 2.78 -0.96 -13.21
N VAL A 170 2.16 -2.04 -13.67
CA VAL A 170 0.89 -2.04 -14.38
C VAL A 170 -0.01 -3.04 -13.69
N SER A 171 -1.09 -2.59 -13.05
CA SER A 171 -1.95 -3.47 -12.29
C SER A 171 -3.41 -3.43 -12.75
N LEU A 172 -4.05 -4.59 -12.65
CA LEU A 172 -5.47 -4.79 -12.90
C LEU A 172 -6.06 -5.50 -11.69
N GLY A 173 -6.95 -4.82 -10.97
CA GLY A 173 -7.55 -5.32 -9.74
C GLY A 173 -9.07 -5.41 -9.82
N THR A 174 -9.62 -6.28 -8.98
CA THR A 174 -11.07 -6.38 -8.76
C THR A 174 -11.34 -6.89 -7.36
N SER A 175 -12.49 -6.50 -6.81
CA SER A 175 -12.93 -6.97 -5.49
C SER A 175 -14.38 -7.43 -5.52
N LYS A 176 -14.76 -8.28 -4.56
CA LYS A 176 -16.10 -8.78 -4.41
C LYS A 176 -16.40 -9.10 -2.95
N GLU A 177 -17.60 -8.76 -2.50
CA GLU A 177 -18.17 -9.20 -1.24
C GLU A 177 -18.79 -10.59 -1.38
N ILE A 178 -18.36 -11.56 -0.57
CA ILE A 178 -19.02 -12.87 -0.45
C ILE A 178 -19.92 -12.84 0.78
N LYS A 179 -21.21 -12.82 0.57
CA LYS A 179 -22.18 -12.87 1.66
C LYS A 179 -22.11 -14.23 2.36
N ILE A 180 -21.71 -14.25 3.63
CA ILE A 180 -21.61 -15.45 4.47
C ILE A 180 -22.86 -15.63 5.34
N THR A 181 -23.32 -14.53 5.98
CA THR A 181 -24.56 -14.50 6.74
C THR A 181 -25.40 -13.28 6.34
N GLU A 182 -26.52 -13.02 7.03
CA GLU A 182 -27.30 -11.79 6.80
C GLU A 182 -26.54 -10.55 7.25
N ASP A 183 -25.72 -10.68 8.28
CA ASP A 183 -24.99 -9.58 8.93
C ASP A 183 -23.50 -9.55 8.60
N TYR A 184 -22.96 -10.53 7.87
CA TYR A 184 -21.54 -10.62 7.57
C TYR A 184 -21.27 -11.00 6.10
N SER A 185 -20.44 -10.20 5.46
CA SER A 185 -19.85 -10.46 4.15
C SER A 185 -18.32 -10.47 4.25
N LEU A 186 -17.71 -11.41 3.57
CA LEU A 186 -16.25 -11.53 3.46
C LEU A 186 -15.79 -10.79 2.21
N PRO A 187 -15.02 -9.69 2.34
CA PRO A 187 -14.41 -9.03 1.21
C PRO A 187 -13.27 -9.90 0.65
N ILE A 188 -13.30 -10.18 -0.63
CA ILE A 188 -12.19 -10.81 -1.35
C ILE A 188 -11.74 -9.90 -2.47
N PHE A 189 -10.46 -9.91 -2.77
CA PHE A 189 -9.90 -9.16 -3.88
C PHE A 189 -8.84 -9.98 -4.63
N GLY A 190 -8.60 -9.58 -5.86
CA GLY A 190 -7.55 -10.13 -6.68
C GLY A 190 -6.95 -9.06 -7.58
N SER A 191 -5.65 -9.13 -7.77
CA SER A 191 -4.90 -8.22 -8.63
C SER A 191 -3.90 -8.98 -9.48
N PHE A 192 -3.83 -8.64 -10.75
CA PHE A 192 -2.73 -8.99 -11.63
C PHE A 192 -1.80 -7.78 -11.72
N VAL A 193 -0.52 -7.98 -11.38
CA VAL A 193 0.52 -6.96 -11.41
C VAL A 193 1.58 -7.38 -12.40
N TYR A 194 1.96 -6.47 -13.29
CA TYR A 194 3.05 -6.66 -14.24
C TYR A 194 4.08 -5.54 -14.10
N ASN A 195 5.33 -5.91 -13.92
CA ASN A 195 6.46 -4.99 -13.96
C ASN A 195 7.13 -5.08 -15.34
N PRO A 196 6.97 -4.06 -16.21
CA PRO A 196 7.56 -4.11 -17.55
C PRO A 196 9.10 -4.01 -17.56
N ASP A 197 9.69 -3.39 -16.53
CA ASP A 197 11.14 -3.20 -16.44
C ASP A 197 11.85 -4.53 -16.12
N THR A 198 11.38 -5.26 -15.12
CA THR A 198 11.92 -6.58 -14.75
C THR A 198 11.32 -7.73 -15.56
N THR A 199 10.22 -7.49 -16.28
CA THR A 199 9.39 -8.50 -16.97
C THR A 199 8.71 -9.51 -16.03
N ASP A 200 8.56 -9.18 -14.76
CA ASP A 200 7.89 -10.01 -13.77
C ASP A 200 6.37 -9.79 -13.79
N ALA A 201 5.64 -10.85 -13.46
CA ALA A 201 4.20 -10.81 -13.36
C ALA A 201 3.71 -11.57 -12.13
N PHE A 202 2.76 -10.98 -11.40
CA PHE A 202 2.25 -11.52 -10.15
C PHE A 202 0.73 -11.58 -10.15
N LEU A 203 0.18 -12.64 -9.57
CA LEU A 203 -1.22 -12.73 -9.22
C LEU A 203 -1.33 -12.67 -7.70
N VAL A 204 -1.98 -11.64 -7.19
CA VAL A 204 -2.25 -11.42 -5.77
C VAL A 204 -3.72 -11.74 -5.52
N LEU A 205 -3.98 -12.56 -4.52
CA LEU A 205 -5.33 -12.83 -4.01
C LEU A 205 -5.35 -12.51 -2.52
N GLY A 206 -6.43 -11.93 -2.05
CA GLY A 206 -6.53 -11.56 -0.64
C GLY A 206 -7.96 -11.46 -0.12
N THR A 207 -8.04 -11.29 1.19
CA THR A 207 -9.28 -11.03 1.93
C THR A 207 -8.99 -10.07 3.07
N SER A 208 -9.96 -9.23 3.43
CA SER A 208 -9.87 -8.24 4.50
C SER A 208 -10.77 -8.62 5.69
N PHE A 209 -10.35 -8.22 6.91
CA PHE A 209 -11.07 -8.49 8.17
C PHE A 209 -11.29 -7.20 8.96
#